data_288c8e4d5e17f0c04dda3d79778c5ea9
#
_entry.id   288c8e4d5e17f0c04dda3d79778c5ea9
#
_cell.length_a   1.000
_cell.length_b   1.000
_cell.length_c   1.000
_cell.angle_alpha   90.00
_cell.angle_beta   90.00
_cell.angle_gamma   90.00
#
_symmetry.space_group_name_H-M   'P 1'
#
loop_
_entity.id
_entity.type
_entity.pdbx_description
1 polymer ?
#
loop_
_entity_poly.entity_id
_entity_poly.type
_entity_poly.pdbx_seq_one_letter_code
_entity_poly.pdbx_strand_id
1 'polypeptide(L)'
;MKGFLGAAVMAGWATIAGALPTITAHGNKFFTSEGKQFIMKGIAYQLVEDDPLVDTEQCRRDAQLMATLGANVIRVYHVDPLADHTGCMAEFANVGIYTLIDLDTFTTYILPNELRWTQAMHDAYSAVMDAFSSFDNSLGFFVGNEIISTSGHSQAAPFIKAAARDMKAYRDSKGYRNFPVGYSAADIAELRPMLQNYLTCGGDESQNVDFFALNSYSWCDVANYNTSGYVALQEQAKNFPVPIFFSETGCNVPGPRLFEDQAAIFGPDMINDWSGSLIYEWIEEANHYGLISYGPPVDPMIVNESVKGGFVRKGQPTPVAPDFENLKAQWAKVTAAGIMRADYTPTAISTRECPTATPGGWLVNGNVALPAVGDTFTGGFQPAPRTTPTGSGLGTRAEAPAPSGSKDAEGSASSEREIMGMGYALVAVMLAFVIFA
;
A
#
# COMPACT_ATOMS: atom_id res chain seq x y z
N MET A 1 45.45 11.13 60.48
CA MET A 1 44.23 10.65 59.79
C MET A 1 44.10 11.45 58.48
N LYS A 2 44.42 10.83 57.37
CA LYS A 2 44.32 11.44 56.02
C LYS A 2 43.16 10.77 55.31
N GLY A 3 42.06 11.51 55.15
CA GLY A 3 40.90 11.06 54.39
C GLY A 3 41.17 11.20 52.89
N PHE A 4 41.04 10.10 52.12
CA PHE A 4 41.00 10.11 50.68
C PHE A 4 39.55 10.27 50.24
N LEU A 5 39.24 11.38 49.56
CA LEU A 5 38.02 11.52 48.77
C LEU A 5 38.27 10.86 47.43
N GLY A 6 37.60 9.75 47.18
CA GLY A 6 37.51 9.13 45.87
C GLY A 6 36.43 9.84 45.05
N ALA A 7 36.82 10.53 44.00
CA ALA A 7 35.90 11.04 42.97
C ALA A 7 35.49 9.88 42.04
N ALA A 8 34.24 9.47 42.09
CA ALA A 8 33.67 8.54 41.13
C ALA A 8 33.38 9.30 39.80
N VAL A 9 34.16 9.02 38.76
CA VAL A 9 33.88 9.49 37.40
C VAL A 9 32.76 8.60 36.84
N MET A 10 31.57 9.12 36.76
CA MET A 10 30.48 8.52 36.02
C MET A 10 30.74 8.76 34.52
N ALA A 11 31.28 7.79 33.83
CA ALA A 11 31.38 7.76 32.37
C ALA A 11 29.96 7.56 31.83
N GLY A 12 29.31 8.65 31.44
CA GLY A 12 28.05 8.60 30.67
C GLY A 12 28.37 8.03 29.28
N TRP A 13 27.86 6.84 29.03
CA TRP A 13 27.85 6.29 27.68
C TRP A 13 26.82 7.09 26.88
N ALA A 14 27.26 8.07 26.11
CA ALA A 14 26.47 8.63 25.03
C ALA A 14 26.32 7.51 23.99
N THR A 15 25.16 6.89 23.94
CA THR A 15 24.78 6.08 22.78
C THR A 15 24.68 7.04 21.61
N ILE A 16 25.65 7.02 20.72
CA ILE A 16 25.51 7.64 19.40
C ILE A 16 24.37 6.86 18.75
N ALA A 17 23.19 7.45 18.64
CA ALA A 17 22.14 6.95 17.79
C ALA A 17 22.73 6.92 16.38
N GLY A 18 23.20 5.77 15.92
CA GLY A 18 23.66 5.62 14.55
C GLY A 18 22.47 5.82 13.62
N ALA A 19 22.68 6.52 12.50
CA ALA A 19 21.69 6.61 11.43
C ALA A 19 21.21 5.21 11.03
N LEU A 20 19.91 5.06 10.76
CA LEU A 20 19.38 3.79 10.31
C LEU A 20 20.02 3.37 8.98
N PRO A 21 20.36 2.10 8.79
CA PRO A 21 20.85 1.61 7.51
C PRO A 21 19.82 1.85 6.41
N THR A 22 20.20 2.51 5.34
CA THR A 22 19.30 2.78 4.20
C THR A 22 18.89 1.48 3.51
N ILE A 23 17.70 1.47 2.90
CA ILE A 23 17.14 0.29 2.22
C ILE A 23 17.21 0.47 0.70
N THR A 24 17.54 -0.59 -0.02
CA THR A 24 17.52 -0.65 -1.49
C THR A 24 16.91 -1.96 -1.96
N ALA A 25 16.29 -1.95 -3.16
CA ALA A 25 15.86 -3.16 -3.85
C ALA A 25 17.04 -3.78 -4.60
N HIS A 26 17.13 -5.11 -4.59
CA HIS A 26 18.09 -5.87 -5.40
C HIS A 26 17.48 -7.23 -5.77
N GLY A 27 17.27 -7.48 -7.06
CA GLY A 27 16.46 -8.59 -7.51
C GLY A 27 15.07 -8.51 -6.88
N ASN A 28 14.56 -9.61 -6.35
CA ASN A 28 13.24 -9.65 -5.72
C ASN A 28 13.26 -9.44 -4.19
N LYS A 29 14.29 -8.78 -3.66
CA LYS A 29 14.44 -8.57 -2.21
C LYS A 29 14.87 -7.15 -1.88
N PHE A 30 14.51 -6.70 -0.68
CA PHE A 30 15.06 -5.48 -0.08
C PHE A 30 16.27 -5.82 0.79
N PHE A 31 17.27 -4.93 0.75
CA PHE A 31 18.46 -5.07 1.58
C PHE A 31 18.82 -3.75 2.26
N THR A 32 19.31 -3.85 3.48
CA THR A 32 19.92 -2.72 4.18
C THR A 32 21.29 -2.39 3.56
N SER A 33 21.80 -1.19 3.79
CA SER A 33 23.17 -0.79 3.42
C SER A 33 24.24 -1.66 4.09
N GLU A 34 23.89 -2.36 5.17
CA GLU A 34 24.75 -3.37 5.82
C GLU A 34 24.71 -4.74 5.14
N GLY A 35 23.88 -4.90 4.10
CA GLY A 35 23.73 -6.13 3.35
C GLY A 35 22.76 -7.15 3.93
N LYS A 36 22.01 -6.83 4.98
CA LYS A 36 20.98 -7.73 5.53
C LYS A 36 19.69 -7.61 4.74
N GLN A 37 19.03 -8.73 4.46
CA GLN A 37 17.69 -8.70 3.87
C GLN A 37 16.74 -7.99 4.84
N PHE A 38 15.92 -7.09 4.29
CA PHE A 38 14.89 -6.37 5.03
C PHE A 38 13.52 -6.98 4.73
N ILE A 39 12.86 -7.46 5.77
CA ILE A 39 11.52 -8.06 5.71
C ILE A 39 10.57 -7.14 6.48
N MET A 40 9.50 -6.71 5.83
CA MET A 40 8.58 -5.70 6.33
C MET A 40 7.54 -6.29 7.29
N LYS A 41 7.46 -5.75 8.50
CA LYS A 41 6.32 -5.84 9.40
C LYS A 41 5.77 -4.43 9.56
N GLY A 42 4.81 -4.09 8.73
CA GLY A 42 4.38 -2.71 8.56
C GLY A 42 2.94 -2.44 8.98
N ILE A 43 2.61 -1.16 9.06
CA ILE A 43 1.29 -0.66 9.43
C ILE A 43 0.95 0.54 8.54
N ALA A 44 -0.27 0.59 8.00
CA ALA A 44 -0.81 1.78 7.35
C ALA A 44 -1.05 2.88 8.39
N TYR A 45 -0.52 4.07 8.14
CA TYR A 45 -0.50 5.18 9.09
C TYR A 45 -1.00 6.47 8.45
N GLN A 46 -2.30 6.73 8.52
CA GLN A 46 -2.93 7.95 8.04
C GLN A 46 -3.93 8.45 9.07
N LEU A 47 -3.45 9.19 10.07
CA LEU A 47 -4.26 9.69 11.19
C LEU A 47 -5.21 10.80 10.76
N VAL A 48 -4.74 11.66 9.89
CA VAL A 48 -5.43 12.84 9.35
C VAL A 48 -5.29 12.84 7.84
N GLU A 49 -6.23 13.47 7.15
CA GLU A 49 -6.24 13.47 5.68
C GLU A 49 -5.04 14.19 5.09
N ASP A 50 -4.65 15.33 5.68
CA ASP A 50 -3.64 16.19 5.07
C ASP A 50 -2.23 15.62 5.23
N ASP A 51 -1.75 15.47 6.46
CA ASP A 51 -0.39 15.01 6.75
C ASP A 51 -0.26 14.49 8.18
N PRO A 52 -0.06 13.18 8.41
CA PRO A 52 0.12 12.63 9.73
C PRO A 52 1.56 12.77 10.28
N LEU A 53 2.52 13.28 9.49
CA LEU A 53 3.95 13.35 9.85
C LEU A 53 4.42 14.74 10.31
N VAL A 54 3.51 15.58 10.80
CA VAL A 54 3.81 16.95 11.25
C VAL A 54 3.72 17.13 12.78
N ASP A 55 2.96 16.30 13.50
CA ASP A 55 2.86 16.34 14.97
C ASP A 55 3.91 15.41 15.60
N THR A 56 5.08 15.94 15.90
CA THR A 56 6.21 15.19 16.48
C THR A 56 5.82 14.43 17.76
N GLU A 57 5.02 15.06 18.63
CA GLU A 57 4.61 14.43 19.89
C GLU A 57 3.62 13.27 19.67
N GLN A 58 2.76 13.37 18.63
CA GLN A 58 1.91 12.26 18.25
C GLN A 58 2.74 11.14 17.64
N CYS A 59 3.62 11.47 16.68
CA CYS A 59 4.52 10.49 16.08
C CYS A 59 5.35 9.74 17.12
N ARG A 60 5.86 10.44 18.16
CA ARG A 60 6.62 9.82 19.24
C ARG A 60 5.79 8.79 20.02
N ARG A 61 4.55 9.14 20.40
CA ARG A 61 3.66 8.22 21.13
C ARG A 61 3.34 6.98 20.31
N ASP A 62 3.03 7.17 19.05
CA ASP A 62 2.65 6.09 18.13
C ASP A 62 3.83 5.19 17.81
N ALA A 63 4.99 5.76 17.48
CA ALA A 63 6.21 5.02 17.21
C ALA A 63 6.62 4.13 18.38
N GLN A 64 6.55 4.64 19.62
CA GLN A 64 6.85 3.86 20.81
C GLN A 64 5.90 2.66 20.98
N LEU A 65 4.60 2.84 20.73
CA LEU A 65 3.64 1.75 20.84
C LEU A 65 3.81 0.75 19.67
N MET A 66 4.04 1.23 18.45
CA MET A 66 4.34 0.37 17.28
C MET A 66 5.59 -0.50 17.50
N ALA A 67 6.61 0.04 18.15
CA ALA A 67 7.81 -0.72 18.51
C ALA A 67 7.48 -1.94 19.40
N THR A 68 6.45 -1.87 20.24
CA THR A 68 6.02 -2.99 21.08
C THR A 68 5.37 -4.13 20.29
N LEU A 69 4.87 -3.86 19.07
CA LEU A 69 4.43 -4.86 18.11
C LEU A 69 5.59 -5.47 17.34
N GLY A 70 6.74 -4.81 17.31
CA GLY A 70 7.87 -5.15 16.46
C GLY A 70 7.66 -4.68 15.01
N ALA A 71 6.85 -3.64 14.80
CA ALA A 71 6.73 -2.97 13.50
C ALA A 71 8.05 -2.32 13.11
N ASN A 72 8.37 -2.35 11.80
CA ASN A 72 9.60 -1.77 11.26
C ASN A 72 9.34 -0.88 10.02
N VAL A 73 8.08 -0.76 9.57
CA VAL A 73 7.66 0.10 8.46
C VAL A 73 6.30 0.71 8.76
N ILE A 74 6.11 1.95 8.35
CA ILE A 74 4.78 2.54 8.16
C ILE A 74 4.60 2.94 6.70
N ARG A 75 3.35 2.93 6.22
CA ARG A 75 2.95 3.52 4.94
C ARG A 75 2.08 4.73 5.20
N VAL A 76 2.41 5.85 4.54
CA VAL A 76 1.67 7.10 4.60
C VAL A 76 1.17 7.44 3.20
N TYR A 77 -0.13 7.67 3.07
CA TYR A 77 -0.79 7.84 1.77
C TYR A 77 -0.74 9.27 1.26
N HIS A 78 -0.75 10.26 2.19
CA HIS A 78 -0.74 11.68 1.83
C HIS A 78 0.11 12.48 2.79
N VAL A 79 0.87 13.43 2.24
CA VAL A 79 1.68 14.38 2.98
C VAL A 79 1.62 15.76 2.32
N ASP A 80 1.84 16.81 3.07
CA ASP A 80 2.11 18.15 2.54
C ASP A 80 3.63 18.30 2.33
N PRO A 81 4.11 18.32 1.09
CA PRO A 81 5.56 18.43 0.83
C PRO A 81 6.20 19.72 1.32
N LEU A 82 5.41 20.71 1.75
CA LEU A 82 5.92 21.97 2.30
C LEU A 82 6.01 21.97 3.82
N ALA A 83 5.48 20.95 4.48
CA ALA A 83 5.52 20.82 5.93
C ALA A 83 6.89 20.33 6.44
N ASP A 84 7.14 20.54 7.73
CA ASP A 84 8.36 20.04 8.40
C ASP A 84 8.10 18.63 8.99
N HIS A 85 8.71 17.64 8.37
CA HIS A 85 8.62 16.24 8.77
C HIS A 85 9.77 15.79 9.69
N THR A 86 10.75 16.67 9.96
CA THR A 86 11.99 16.30 10.65
C THR A 86 11.74 15.64 12.00
N GLY A 87 10.80 16.18 12.78
CA GLY A 87 10.46 15.65 14.11
C GLY A 87 9.87 14.25 14.04
N CYS A 88 8.84 14.04 13.21
CA CYS A 88 8.19 12.74 13.06
C CYS A 88 9.14 11.69 12.48
N MET A 89 9.88 12.03 11.42
CA MET A 89 10.84 11.12 10.82
C MET A 89 11.92 10.68 11.82
N ALA A 90 12.37 11.59 12.68
CA ALA A 90 13.33 11.27 13.74
C ALA A 90 12.73 10.33 14.79
N GLU A 91 11.46 10.55 15.22
CA GLU A 91 10.82 9.69 16.22
C GLU A 91 10.60 8.26 15.70
N PHE A 92 10.20 8.09 14.43
CA PHE A 92 10.12 6.77 13.81
C PHE A 92 11.52 6.13 13.64
N ALA A 93 12.52 6.91 13.22
CA ALA A 93 13.89 6.42 13.09
C ALA A 93 14.47 5.95 14.43
N ASN A 94 14.21 6.65 15.53
CA ASN A 94 14.69 6.31 16.87
C ASN A 94 14.25 4.93 17.36
N VAL A 95 13.14 4.41 16.84
CA VAL A 95 12.63 3.07 17.16
C VAL A 95 12.82 2.06 16.03
N GLY A 96 13.55 2.42 14.97
CA GLY A 96 13.88 1.52 13.86
C GLY A 96 12.77 1.37 12.82
N ILE A 97 11.85 2.33 12.72
CA ILE A 97 10.73 2.32 11.77
C ILE A 97 11.06 3.15 10.53
N TYR A 98 10.94 2.53 9.36
CA TYR A 98 11.05 3.15 8.06
C TYR A 98 9.70 3.64 7.54
N THR A 99 9.71 4.52 6.53
CA THR A 99 8.51 5.06 5.91
C THR A 99 8.43 4.72 4.42
N LEU A 100 7.28 4.25 3.98
CA LEU A 100 6.86 4.21 2.59
C LEU A 100 5.87 5.34 2.37
N ILE A 101 6.10 6.19 1.37
CA ILE A 101 5.31 7.40 1.12
C ILE A 101 4.67 7.29 -0.27
N ASP A 102 3.38 7.54 -0.36
CA ASP A 102 2.71 7.69 -1.64
C ASP A 102 3.02 9.10 -2.20
N LEU A 103 3.38 9.18 -3.49
CA LEU A 103 3.76 10.45 -4.15
C LEU A 103 2.55 11.25 -4.60
N ASP A 104 1.41 10.60 -4.76
CA ASP A 104 0.17 11.27 -5.10
C ASP A 104 -0.33 12.12 -3.93
N THR A 105 -1.05 13.19 -4.28
CA THR A 105 -1.65 14.11 -3.32
C THR A 105 -3.16 14.18 -3.55
N PHE A 106 -3.92 14.78 -2.64
CA PHE A 106 -5.38 14.94 -2.81
C PHE A 106 -5.81 15.63 -4.10
N THR A 107 -4.93 16.42 -4.69
CA THR A 107 -5.24 17.20 -5.91
C THR A 107 -4.52 16.69 -7.14
N THR A 108 -3.56 15.74 -6.97
CA THR A 108 -2.65 15.34 -8.03
C THR A 108 -2.40 13.85 -7.98
N TYR A 109 -3.11 13.09 -8.80
CA TYR A 109 -3.05 11.64 -8.90
C TYR A 109 -3.45 11.16 -10.31
N ILE A 110 -3.06 9.94 -10.67
CA ILE A 110 -3.44 9.31 -11.92
C ILE A 110 -4.86 8.76 -11.79
N LEU A 111 -5.78 9.26 -12.63
CA LEU A 111 -7.17 8.80 -12.67
C LEU A 111 -7.35 7.80 -13.81
N PRO A 112 -7.99 6.64 -13.57
CA PRO A 112 -8.20 5.64 -14.63
C PRO A 112 -9.16 6.09 -15.73
N ASN A 113 -10.03 7.08 -15.44
CA ASN A 113 -11.02 7.63 -16.39
C ASN A 113 -10.55 8.95 -17.04
N GLU A 114 -9.43 9.52 -16.58
CA GLU A 114 -8.82 10.73 -17.13
C GLU A 114 -7.31 10.49 -17.31
N LEU A 115 -6.96 9.70 -18.32
CA LEU A 115 -5.60 9.25 -18.53
C LEU A 115 -4.69 10.41 -18.94
N ARG A 116 -3.85 10.84 -18.03
CA ARG A 116 -2.88 11.93 -18.22
C ARG A 116 -1.69 11.78 -17.28
N TRP A 117 -0.54 12.23 -17.76
CA TRP A 117 0.66 12.40 -16.95
C TRP A 117 1.23 13.78 -17.24
N THR A 118 0.76 14.79 -16.51
CA THR A 118 1.05 16.20 -16.79
C THR A 118 2.33 16.67 -16.07
N GLN A 119 2.88 17.81 -16.51
CA GLN A 119 4.01 18.44 -15.82
C GLN A 119 3.63 18.77 -14.35
N ALA A 120 2.42 19.27 -14.10
CA ALA A 120 1.97 19.57 -12.74
C ALA A 120 1.93 18.31 -11.83
N MET A 121 1.54 17.15 -12.37
CA MET A 121 1.58 15.89 -11.63
C MET A 121 3.01 15.47 -11.34
N HIS A 122 3.89 15.52 -12.34
CA HIS A 122 5.32 15.24 -12.17
C HIS A 122 5.95 16.15 -11.12
N ASP A 123 5.67 17.45 -11.15
CA ASP A 123 6.22 18.42 -10.21
C ASP A 123 5.71 18.18 -8.77
N ALA A 124 4.42 17.84 -8.61
CA ALA A 124 3.86 17.52 -7.30
C ALA A 124 4.48 16.24 -6.71
N TYR A 125 4.61 15.18 -7.51
CA TYR A 125 5.28 13.93 -7.09
C TYR A 125 6.76 14.19 -6.75
N SER A 126 7.44 15.03 -7.53
CA SER A 126 8.81 15.42 -7.28
C SER A 126 8.96 16.18 -5.95
N ALA A 127 8.02 17.07 -5.62
CA ALA A 127 8.03 17.82 -4.37
C ALA A 127 7.91 16.89 -3.15
N VAL A 128 7.05 15.85 -3.21
CA VAL A 128 6.96 14.85 -2.14
C VAL A 128 8.28 14.09 -2.02
N MET A 129 8.86 13.63 -3.13
CA MET A 129 10.16 12.94 -3.09
C MET A 129 11.27 13.84 -2.50
N ASP A 130 11.32 15.13 -2.88
CA ASP A 130 12.29 16.10 -2.34
C ASP A 130 12.16 16.24 -0.83
N ALA A 131 10.92 16.32 -0.30
CA ALA A 131 10.65 16.49 1.12
C ALA A 131 11.18 15.31 1.98
N PHE A 132 11.22 14.10 1.40
CA PHE A 132 11.64 12.90 2.14
C PHE A 132 13.01 12.36 1.74
N SER A 133 13.67 12.96 0.75
CA SER A 133 14.94 12.46 0.19
C SER A 133 16.12 12.46 1.17
N SER A 134 16.11 13.34 2.17
CA SER A 134 17.19 13.49 3.15
C SER A 134 17.11 12.56 4.35
N PHE A 135 15.99 11.85 4.55
CA PHE A 135 15.81 10.97 5.70
C PHE A 135 16.28 9.54 5.41
N ASP A 136 17.18 9.01 6.23
CA ASP A 136 17.71 7.65 6.06
C ASP A 136 16.63 6.58 6.22
N ASN A 137 15.57 6.84 7.02
CA ASN A 137 14.46 5.96 7.20
C ASN A 137 13.33 6.12 6.14
N SER A 138 13.48 6.95 5.10
CA SER A 138 12.63 6.86 3.92
C SER A 138 12.98 5.59 3.16
N LEU A 139 12.06 4.61 3.10
CA LEU A 139 12.31 3.32 2.43
C LEU A 139 12.14 3.45 0.92
N GLY A 140 11.02 4.02 0.47
CA GLY A 140 10.67 4.12 -0.94
C GLY A 140 9.34 4.84 -1.16
N PHE A 141 8.93 4.91 -2.43
CA PHE A 141 7.80 5.71 -2.85
C PHE A 141 6.83 4.92 -3.74
N PHE A 142 5.53 5.19 -3.57
CA PHE A 142 4.49 4.69 -4.48
C PHE A 142 4.09 5.76 -5.48
N VAL A 143 3.92 5.39 -6.74
CA VAL A 143 3.39 6.29 -7.79
C VAL A 143 1.87 6.22 -7.93
N GLY A 144 1.21 5.47 -7.07
CA GLY A 144 -0.24 5.39 -6.99
C GLY A 144 -0.72 4.14 -6.28
N ASN A 145 -1.99 4.20 -5.88
CA ASN A 145 -2.70 3.14 -5.15
C ASN A 145 -4.00 2.77 -5.88
N GLU A 146 -4.21 1.49 -6.14
CA GLU A 146 -5.47 0.89 -6.64
C GLU A 146 -6.10 1.56 -7.88
N ILE A 147 -5.29 2.18 -8.74
CA ILE A 147 -5.76 2.88 -9.94
C ILE A 147 -6.52 1.92 -10.88
N ILE A 148 -6.11 0.63 -10.91
CA ILE A 148 -6.69 -0.39 -11.77
C ILE A 148 -7.54 -1.34 -10.93
N SER A 149 -8.87 -1.17 -10.99
CA SER A 149 -9.85 -2.01 -10.29
C SER A 149 -10.89 -2.65 -11.23
N THR A 150 -10.88 -2.31 -12.52
CA THR A 150 -11.74 -2.91 -13.55
C THR A 150 -10.95 -3.11 -14.84
N SER A 151 -11.49 -3.93 -15.77
CA SER A 151 -10.91 -4.12 -17.10
C SER A 151 -10.65 -2.78 -17.81
N GLY A 152 -11.63 -1.86 -17.80
CA GLY A 152 -11.49 -0.53 -18.41
C GLY A 152 -10.33 0.29 -17.83
N HIS A 153 -10.08 0.16 -16.54
CA HIS A 153 -9.00 0.87 -15.85
C HIS A 153 -7.60 0.36 -16.25
N SER A 154 -7.48 -0.82 -16.86
CA SER A 154 -6.19 -1.35 -17.32
C SER A 154 -5.47 -0.42 -18.29
N GLN A 155 -6.20 0.47 -18.99
CA GLN A 155 -5.63 1.50 -19.85
C GLN A 155 -4.77 2.55 -19.10
N ALA A 156 -4.88 2.63 -17.78
CA ALA A 156 -4.01 3.46 -16.96
C ALA A 156 -2.60 2.88 -16.75
N ALA A 157 -2.39 1.60 -17.02
CA ALA A 157 -1.11 0.93 -16.77
C ALA A 157 0.11 1.60 -17.44
N PRO A 158 0.05 2.11 -18.70
CA PRO A 158 1.14 2.87 -19.28
C PRO A 158 1.49 4.16 -18.52
N PHE A 159 0.49 4.83 -17.94
CA PHE A 159 0.68 6.05 -17.18
C PHE A 159 1.31 5.78 -15.82
N ILE A 160 0.91 4.69 -15.15
CA ILE A 160 1.54 4.23 -13.91
C ILE A 160 3.02 3.90 -14.16
N LYS A 161 3.29 3.13 -15.23
CA LYS A 161 4.65 2.74 -15.59
C LYS A 161 5.51 3.95 -15.99
N ALA A 162 4.93 4.92 -16.71
CA ALA A 162 5.60 6.17 -17.06
C ALA A 162 5.92 7.02 -15.82
N ALA A 163 4.99 7.13 -14.88
CA ALA A 163 5.22 7.84 -13.63
C ALA A 163 6.39 7.22 -12.85
N ALA A 164 6.44 5.89 -12.72
CA ALA A 164 7.56 5.20 -12.07
C ALA A 164 8.90 5.45 -12.80
N ARG A 165 8.93 5.37 -14.13
CA ARG A 165 10.10 5.71 -14.96
C ARG A 165 10.58 7.14 -14.68
N ASP A 166 9.67 8.11 -14.75
CA ASP A 166 10.02 9.53 -14.68
C ASP A 166 10.41 9.94 -13.26
N MET A 167 9.80 9.35 -12.22
CA MET A 167 10.19 9.60 -10.84
C MET A 167 11.55 8.98 -10.51
N LYS A 168 11.91 7.84 -11.09
CA LYS A 168 13.27 7.28 -10.98
C LYS A 168 14.28 8.16 -11.71
N ALA A 169 13.95 8.62 -12.90
CA ALA A 169 14.80 9.56 -13.63
C ALA A 169 15.00 10.89 -12.88
N TYR A 170 13.93 11.40 -12.24
CA TYR A 170 14.02 12.58 -11.37
C TYR A 170 14.95 12.34 -10.19
N ARG A 171 14.74 11.26 -9.42
CA ARG A 171 15.61 10.82 -8.33
C ARG A 171 17.09 10.84 -8.73
N ASP A 172 17.39 10.21 -9.88
CA ASP A 172 18.75 10.06 -10.36
C ASP A 172 19.34 11.41 -10.81
N SER A 173 18.53 12.28 -11.44
CA SER A 173 18.92 13.62 -11.86
C SER A 173 19.28 14.54 -10.69
N LYS A 174 18.65 14.32 -9.52
CA LYS A 174 18.92 15.02 -8.27
C LYS A 174 20.12 14.45 -7.51
N GLY A 175 20.65 13.32 -7.93
CA GLY A 175 21.69 12.61 -7.19
C GLY A 175 21.24 12.06 -5.84
N TYR A 176 19.94 11.80 -5.69
CA TYR A 176 19.40 11.17 -4.49
C TYR A 176 19.85 9.71 -4.43
N ARG A 177 19.84 9.12 -3.23
CA ARG A 177 20.08 7.69 -3.10
C ARG A 177 19.02 6.88 -3.88
N ASN A 178 19.34 5.66 -4.24
CA ASN A 178 18.48 4.80 -5.04
C ASN A 178 17.25 4.32 -4.22
N PHE A 179 16.32 5.26 -3.96
CA PHE A 179 15.02 4.92 -3.38
C PHE A 179 14.24 4.02 -4.32
N PRO A 180 13.72 2.89 -3.87
CA PRO A 180 12.79 2.11 -4.67
C PRO A 180 11.50 2.91 -4.97
N VAL A 181 11.05 2.85 -6.22
CA VAL A 181 9.80 3.46 -6.69
C VAL A 181 8.89 2.36 -7.24
N GLY A 182 7.69 2.23 -6.71
CA GLY A 182 6.79 1.14 -7.07
C GLY A 182 5.32 1.52 -7.07
N TYR A 183 4.46 0.51 -7.11
CA TYR A 183 3.02 0.66 -7.23
C TYR A 183 2.29 -0.27 -6.26
N SER A 184 1.16 0.20 -5.71
CA SER A 184 0.25 -0.57 -4.86
C SER A 184 -1.00 -0.93 -5.67
N ALA A 185 -1.23 -2.22 -5.89
CA ALA A 185 -2.31 -2.74 -6.72
C ALA A 185 -3.48 -3.26 -5.89
N ALA A 186 -4.72 -3.05 -6.38
CA ALA A 186 -5.88 -3.80 -5.92
C ALA A 186 -5.75 -5.28 -6.29
N ASP A 187 -6.26 -6.18 -5.43
CA ASP A 187 -6.26 -7.63 -5.67
C ASP A 187 -7.43 -8.04 -6.57
N ILE A 188 -7.34 -7.74 -7.87
CA ILE A 188 -8.31 -8.16 -8.87
C ILE A 188 -7.75 -9.38 -9.59
N ALA A 189 -8.24 -10.56 -9.25
CA ALA A 189 -7.67 -11.85 -9.69
C ALA A 189 -7.49 -11.97 -11.21
N GLU A 190 -8.40 -11.42 -12.01
CA GLU A 190 -8.38 -11.45 -13.46
C GLU A 190 -7.40 -10.44 -14.09
N LEU A 191 -7.05 -9.38 -13.37
CA LEU A 191 -6.20 -8.29 -13.87
C LEU A 191 -4.79 -8.30 -13.26
N ARG A 192 -4.69 -8.73 -12.01
CA ARG A 192 -3.43 -8.71 -11.24
C ARG A 192 -2.24 -9.35 -11.97
N PRO A 193 -2.35 -10.58 -12.54
CA PRO A 193 -1.21 -11.20 -13.21
C PRO A 193 -0.73 -10.39 -14.42
N MET A 194 -1.67 -9.76 -15.13
CA MET A 194 -1.34 -8.93 -16.30
C MET A 194 -0.68 -7.62 -15.85
N LEU A 195 -1.17 -7.00 -14.77
CA LEU A 195 -0.60 -5.78 -14.21
C LEU A 195 0.81 -6.02 -13.67
N GLN A 196 1.02 -7.10 -12.90
CA GLN A 196 2.34 -7.51 -12.42
C GLN A 196 3.34 -7.65 -13.58
N ASN A 197 2.94 -8.38 -14.62
CA ASN A 197 3.79 -8.58 -15.79
C ASN A 197 4.02 -7.27 -16.54
N TYR A 198 2.99 -6.43 -16.74
CA TYR A 198 3.11 -5.17 -17.48
C TYR A 198 4.08 -4.19 -16.81
N LEU A 199 4.02 -4.04 -15.50
CA LEU A 199 4.86 -3.10 -14.77
C LEU A 199 6.33 -3.56 -14.64
N THR A 200 6.62 -4.83 -14.95
CA THR A 200 7.96 -5.41 -14.81
C THR A 200 8.51 -6.05 -16.09
N CYS A 201 7.81 -5.93 -17.22
CA CYS A 201 8.24 -6.47 -18.50
C CYS A 201 8.95 -5.43 -19.37
N GLY A 202 9.59 -5.93 -20.43
CA GLY A 202 10.25 -5.10 -21.45
C GLY A 202 11.77 -5.17 -21.35
N GLY A 203 12.43 -4.70 -22.41
CA GLY A 203 13.90 -4.77 -22.54
C GLY A 203 14.64 -3.63 -21.83
N ASP A 204 13.93 -2.62 -21.34
CA ASP A 204 14.49 -1.47 -20.63
C ASP A 204 14.03 -1.47 -19.17
N GLU A 205 14.88 -1.97 -18.30
CA GLU A 205 14.60 -2.09 -16.86
C GLU A 205 14.39 -0.72 -16.19
N SER A 206 14.91 0.38 -16.77
CA SER A 206 14.68 1.72 -16.24
C SER A 206 13.20 2.13 -16.25
N GLN A 207 12.40 1.49 -17.12
CA GLN A 207 10.96 1.72 -17.22
C GLN A 207 10.13 0.88 -16.23
N ASN A 208 10.70 -0.16 -15.65
CA ASN A 208 10.00 -1.06 -14.73
C ASN A 208 9.86 -0.41 -13.33
N VAL A 209 8.86 -0.82 -12.57
CA VAL A 209 8.81 -0.49 -11.14
C VAL A 209 9.93 -1.21 -10.39
N ASP A 210 10.40 -0.60 -9.29
CA ASP A 210 11.44 -1.20 -8.44
C ASP A 210 10.85 -2.16 -7.40
N PHE A 211 9.54 -2.13 -7.16
CA PHE A 211 8.78 -3.09 -6.38
C PHE A 211 7.30 -3.09 -6.80
N PHE A 212 6.63 -4.19 -6.55
CA PHE A 212 5.19 -4.35 -6.71
C PHE A 212 4.54 -4.66 -5.37
N ALA A 213 3.50 -3.94 -5.01
CA ALA A 213 2.79 -4.19 -3.77
C ALA A 213 1.30 -4.48 -4.01
N LEU A 214 0.67 -5.21 -3.11
CA LEU A 214 -0.68 -5.71 -3.26
C LEU A 214 -1.53 -5.40 -2.03
N ASN A 215 -2.68 -4.77 -2.23
CA ASN A 215 -3.71 -4.66 -1.22
C ASN A 215 -4.61 -5.90 -1.33
N SER A 216 -4.52 -6.82 -0.37
CA SER A 216 -5.31 -8.05 -0.40
C SER A 216 -5.94 -8.36 0.95
N TYR A 217 -7.26 -8.53 0.92
CA TYR A 217 -8.09 -8.85 2.08
C TYR A 217 -8.75 -10.22 1.94
N SER A 218 -8.18 -11.09 1.12
CA SER A 218 -8.77 -12.40 0.79
C SER A 218 -8.69 -13.44 1.91
N TRP A 219 -7.88 -13.20 2.94
CA TRP A 219 -7.80 -14.08 4.12
C TRP A 219 -8.74 -13.58 5.21
N CYS A 220 -9.98 -14.07 5.21
CA CYS A 220 -11.02 -13.69 6.16
C CYS A 220 -11.48 -14.92 6.98
N ASP A 221 -11.99 -14.71 8.19
CA ASP A 221 -12.58 -15.73 9.06
C ASP A 221 -11.65 -16.94 9.25
N VAL A 222 -12.21 -18.14 9.14
CA VAL A 222 -11.51 -19.42 9.27
C VAL A 222 -10.73 -19.85 8.02
N ALA A 223 -10.40 -18.90 7.15
CA ALA A 223 -9.57 -19.17 5.98
C ALA A 223 -8.19 -19.69 6.39
N ASN A 224 -7.54 -20.37 5.45
CA ASN A 224 -6.18 -20.84 5.60
C ASN A 224 -5.43 -20.65 4.27
N TYR A 225 -4.15 -20.97 4.22
CA TYR A 225 -3.32 -20.81 3.02
C TYR A 225 -3.97 -21.37 1.75
N ASN A 226 -4.65 -22.51 1.82
CA ASN A 226 -5.26 -23.17 0.67
C ASN A 226 -6.63 -22.58 0.28
N THR A 227 -7.34 -21.94 1.20
CA THR A 227 -8.71 -21.45 0.98
C THR A 227 -8.81 -19.94 0.83
N SER A 228 -7.80 -19.20 1.22
CA SER A 228 -7.74 -17.72 1.17
C SER A 228 -7.36 -17.15 -0.20
N GLY A 229 -6.99 -17.99 -1.18
CA GLY A 229 -6.41 -17.52 -2.44
C GLY A 229 -4.89 -17.33 -2.41
N TYR A 230 -4.23 -17.45 -1.25
CA TYR A 230 -2.78 -17.22 -1.10
C TYR A 230 -1.92 -18.19 -1.90
N VAL A 231 -2.41 -19.41 -2.19
CA VAL A 231 -1.75 -20.34 -3.12
C VAL A 231 -1.60 -19.70 -4.51
N ALA A 232 -2.65 -19.05 -5.02
CA ALA A 232 -2.61 -18.39 -6.33
C ALA A 232 -1.71 -17.15 -6.31
N LEU A 233 -1.72 -16.38 -5.21
CA LEU A 233 -0.81 -15.25 -5.01
C LEU A 233 0.65 -15.72 -5.02
N GLN A 234 0.95 -16.80 -4.31
CA GLN A 234 2.29 -17.38 -4.26
C GLN A 234 2.77 -17.88 -5.63
N GLU A 235 1.92 -18.58 -6.38
CA GLU A 235 2.29 -19.03 -7.74
C GLU A 235 2.66 -17.86 -8.67
N GLN A 236 1.97 -16.73 -8.52
CA GLN A 236 2.26 -15.53 -9.32
C GLN A 236 3.50 -14.77 -8.83
N ALA A 237 3.84 -14.87 -7.55
CA ALA A 237 5.00 -14.23 -6.95
C ALA A 237 6.30 -15.04 -7.14
N LYS A 238 6.22 -16.33 -7.49
CA LYS A 238 7.41 -17.16 -7.72
C LYS A 238 8.34 -16.54 -8.73
N ASN A 239 9.60 -16.35 -8.33
CA ASN A 239 10.65 -15.79 -9.19
C ASN A 239 10.26 -14.43 -9.80
N PHE A 240 9.47 -13.64 -9.12
CA PHE A 240 9.09 -12.30 -9.58
C PHE A 240 10.34 -11.41 -9.62
N PRO A 241 10.50 -10.52 -10.64
CA PRO A 241 11.78 -9.84 -10.87
C PRO A 241 12.13 -8.74 -9.88
N VAL A 242 11.14 -8.22 -9.14
CA VAL A 242 11.31 -7.15 -8.16
C VAL A 242 10.69 -7.57 -6.81
N PRO A 243 11.02 -6.92 -5.69
CA PRO A 243 10.37 -7.19 -4.43
C PRO A 243 8.84 -7.09 -4.54
N ILE A 244 8.14 -8.08 -3.97
CA ILE A 244 6.68 -8.09 -3.83
C ILE A 244 6.32 -8.19 -2.35
N PHE A 245 5.29 -7.46 -1.91
CA PHE A 245 4.80 -7.49 -0.54
C PHE A 245 3.33 -7.07 -0.48
N PHE A 246 2.66 -7.34 0.64
CA PHE A 246 1.32 -6.83 0.88
C PHE A 246 1.42 -5.39 1.39
N SER A 247 0.97 -4.43 0.60
CA SER A 247 0.87 -3.01 1.00
C SER A 247 -0.33 -2.72 1.86
N GLU A 248 -1.33 -3.60 1.84
CA GLU A 248 -2.43 -3.67 2.78
C GLU A 248 -2.91 -5.12 2.93
N THR A 249 -3.17 -5.52 4.18
CA THR A 249 -3.85 -6.77 4.54
C THR A 249 -4.51 -6.66 5.91
N GLY A 250 -5.29 -7.64 6.30
CA GLY A 250 -5.91 -7.71 7.61
C GLY A 250 -7.44 -7.65 7.57
N CYS A 251 -8.09 -8.55 6.80
CA CYS A 251 -9.55 -8.65 6.75
C CYS A 251 -10.17 -8.66 8.16
N ASN A 252 -11.19 -7.81 8.39
CA ASN A 252 -11.87 -7.64 9.68
C ASN A 252 -13.30 -8.19 9.69
N VAL A 253 -13.72 -8.95 8.67
CA VAL A 253 -15.06 -9.53 8.56
C VAL A 253 -14.96 -11.05 8.47
N PRO A 254 -15.48 -11.76 9.49
CA PRO A 254 -15.95 -11.26 10.78
C PRO A 254 -14.79 -10.90 11.71
N GLY A 255 -15.06 -9.98 12.65
CA GLY A 255 -14.14 -9.73 13.76
C GLY A 255 -14.28 -10.77 14.88
N PRO A 256 -13.31 -10.86 15.83
CA PRO A 256 -12.04 -10.13 15.85
C PRO A 256 -11.02 -10.69 14.87
N ARG A 257 -10.05 -9.87 14.44
CA ARG A 257 -8.95 -10.30 13.55
C ARG A 257 -7.97 -11.19 14.31
N LEU A 258 -7.66 -12.35 13.75
CA LEU A 258 -6.68 -13.30 14.31
C LEU A 258 -5.29 -13.14 13.67
N PHE A 259 -5.19 -12.46 12.52
CA PHE A 259 -3.96 -12.23 11.75
C PHE A 259 -3.18 -13.52 11.45
N GLU A 260 -3.88 -14.62 11.19
CA GLU A 260 -3.26 -15.92 10.88
C GLU A 260 -2.58 -15.91 9.50
N ASP A 261 -2.99 -15.01 8.61
CA ASP A 261 -2.33 -14.71 7.34
C ASP A 261 -0.86 -14.35 7.53
N GLN A 262 -0.49 -13.71 8.66
CA GLN A 262 0.88 -13.33 8.97
C GLN A 262 1.78 -14.57 9.14
N ALA A 263 1.25 -15.66 9.68
CA ALA A 263 2.00 -16.91 9.80
C ALA A 263 2.31 -17.54 8.42
N ALA A 264 1.42 -17.37 7.43
CA ALA A 264 1.65 -17.82 6.06
C ALA A 264 2.63 -16.90 5.32
N ILE A 265 2.43 -15.57 5.38
CA ILE A 265 3.27 -14.58 4.67
C ILE A 265 4.73 -14.69 5.12
N PHE A 266 4.97 -14.80 6.43
CA PHE A 266 6.31 -14.92 7.00
C PHE A 266 6.78 -16.38 7.15
N GLY A 267 5.94 -17.32 6.74
CA GLY A 267 6.22 -18.76 6.79
C GLY A 267 6.98 -19.28 5.56
N PRO A 268 7.35 -20.56 5.57
CA PRO A 268 8.20 -21.18 4.54
C PRO A 268 7.56 -21.19 3.14
N ASP A 269 6.23 -21.10 3.06
CA ASP A 269 5.53 -21.15 1.79
C ASP A 269 5.67 -19.84 0.99
N MET A 270 5.82 -18.68 1.66
CA MET A 270 5.80 -17.37 1.01
C MET A 270 7.05 -16.53 1.19
N ILE A 271 7.76 -16.65 2.31
CA ILE A 271 8.85 -15.73 2.69
C ILE A 271 10.01 -15.66 1.70
N ASN A 272 10.19 -16.67 0.86
CA ASN A 272 11.24 -16.67 -0.14
C ASN A 272 10.97 -15.74 -1.31
N ASP A 273 9.70 -15.43 -1.59
CA ASP A 273 9.28 -14.57 -2.70
C ASP A 273 8.68 -13.26 -2.17
N TRP A 274 7.99 -13.26 -1.04
CA TRP A 274 7.35 -12.10 -0.45
C TRP A 274 8.27 -11.38 0.54
N SER A 275 8.25 -10.06 0.50
CA SER A 275 9.08 -9.21 1.36
C SER A 275 8.37 -8.74 2.64
N GLY A 276 7.21 -9.32 2.96
CA GLY A 276 6.44 -9.04 4.16
C GLY A 276 5.08 -8.42 3.90
N SER A 277 4.53 -7.74 4.89
CA SER A 277 3.17 -7.17 4.84
C SER A 277 3.02 -5.92 5.68
N LEU A 278 2.03 -5.09 5.31
CA LEU A 278 1.55 -3.95 6.07
C LEU A 278 0.09 -4.21 6.47
N ILE A 279 -0.20 -4.04 7.75
CA ILE A 279 -1.55 -4.18 8.30
C ILE A 279 -2.31 -2.87 8.08
N TYR A 280 -3.47 -2.96 7.48
CA TYR A 280 -4.44 -1.89 7.44
C TYR A 280 -5.31 -1.99 8.71
N GLU A 281 -5.38 -1.03 9.64
CA GLU A 281 -4.62 0.20 9.73
C GLU A 281 -4.31 0.57 11.20
N TRP A 282 -3.57 1.67 11.43
CA TRP A 282 -3.21 2.09 12.80
C TRP A 282 -4.40 2.58 13.59
N ILE A 283 -5.12 3.59 13.08
CA ILE A 283 -6.18 4.29 13.80
C ILE A 283 -7.55 3.64 13.59
N GLU A 284 -8.33 3.54 14.65
CA GLU A 284 -9.73 3.10 14.57
C GLU A 284 -10.62 4.15 13.92
N GLU A 285 -11.38 3.73 12.92
CA GLU A 285 -12.31 4.52 12.13
C GLU A 285 -13.65 3.79 11.92
N ALA A 286 -14.54 4.38 11.12
CA ALA A 286 -15.84 3.79 10.79
C ALA A 286 -15.75 2.45 10.06
N ASN A 287 -14.61 2.15 9.45
CA ASN A 287 -14.32 0.89 8.77
C ASN A 287 -13.91 -0.25 9.71
N HIS A 288 -13.62 0.05 10.98
CA HIS A 288 -13.21 -0.88 12.03
C HIS A 288 -11.94 -1.70 11.74
N TYR A 289 -10.96 -1.09 11.07
CA TYR A 289 -9.64 -1.69 10.84
C TYR A 289 -8.58 -1.25 11.84
N GLY A 290 -8.90 -0.34 12.76
CA GLY A 290 -7.93 0.23 13.68
C GLY A 290 -7.29 -0.77 14.63
N LEU A 291 -5.98 -0.63 14.83
CA LEU A 291 -5.23 -1.32 15.88
C LEU A 291 -5.26 -0.55 17.20
N ILE A 292 -5.47 0.78 17.13
CA ILE A 292 -5.55 1.67 18.30
C ILE A 292 -6.70 2.67 18.14
N SER A 293 -7.12 3.23 19.27
CA SER A 293 -7.95 4.43 19.30
C SER A 293 -7.30 5.49 20.19
N TYR A 294 -7.60 6.78 19.92
CA TYR A 294 -7.16 7.90 20.77
C TYR A 294 -8.22 8.35 21.77
N GLY A 295 -9.29 7.60 21.89
CA GLY A 295 -10.40 7.84 22.82
C GLY A 295 -11.68 7.15 22.35
N PRO A 296 -12.73 7.20 23.17
CA PRO A 296 -14.02 6.63 22.79
C PRO A 296 -14.61 7.40 21.59
N PRO A 297 -15.45 6.75 20.77
CA PRO A 297 -16.21 7.43 19.74
C PRO A 297 -17.04 8.58 20.32
N VAL A 298 -17.13 9.67 19.59
CA VAL A 298 -17.91 10.87 19.96
C VAL A 298 -19.02 11.10 18.94
N ASP A 299 -19.86 12.11 19.15
CA ASP A 299 -20.93 12.45 18.18
C ASP A 299 -20.31 12.71 16.79
N PRO A 300 -20.73 11.98 15.74
CA PRO A 300 -20.21 12.15 14.38
C PRO A 300 -20.41 13.55 13.78
N MET A 301 -21.32 14.34 14.34
CA MET A 301 -21.53 15.74 13.96
C MET A 301 -20.44 16.69 14.48
N ILE A 302 -19.60 16.22 15.42
CA ILE A 302 -18.43 16.97 15.89
C ILE A 302 -17.32 16.77 14.84
N VAL A 303 -17.00 17.84 14.12
CA VAL A 303 -15.90 17.87 13.15
C VAL A 303 -14.96 18.99 13.51
N ASN A 304 -13.71 18.65 13.78
CA ASN A 304 -12.61 19.59 14.02
C ASN A 304 -11.27 18.90 13.73
N GLU A 305 -10.15 19.58 13.91
CA GLU A 305 -8.79 19.06 13.64
C GLU A 305 -8.45 17.77 14.40
N SER A 306 -9.18 17.47 15.47
CA SER A 306 -8.92 16.29 16.32
C SER A 306 -10.02 15.24 16.28
N VAL A 307 -11.11 15.48 15.54
CA VAL A 307 -12.25 14.56 15.44
C VAL A 307 -12.80 14.56 14.03
N LYS A 308 -12.92 13.38 13.44
CA LYS A 308 -13.55 13.17 12.13
C LYS A 308 -14.43 11.92 12.17
N GLY A 309 -15.65 12.03 11.66
CA GLY A 309 -16.57 10.90 11.55
C GLY A 309 -16.90 10.24 12.89
N GLY A 310 -16.78 10.98 14.00
CA GLY A 310 -17.00 10.45 15.35
C GLY A 310 -15.75 9.80 16.00
N PHE A 311 -14.59 9.84 15.34
CA PHE A 311 -13.35 9.25 15.84
C PHE A 311 -12.32 10.33 16.19
N VAL A 312 -11.68 10.18 17.35
CA VAL A 312 -10.60 11.06 17.80
C VAL A 312 -9.32 10.71 17.04
N ARG A 313 -8.65 11.73 16.48
CA ARG A 313 -7.52 11.56 15.54
C ARG A 313 -6.15 11.72 16.17
N LYS A 314 -6.04 12.17 17.39
CA LYS A 314 -4.78 12.37 18.12
C LYS A 314 -4.95 12.22 19.62
N GLY A 315 -3.88 11.87 20.30
CA GLY A 315 -3.85 11.69 21.75
C GLY A 315 -2.97 10.51 22.17
N GLN A 316 -3.22 9.97 23.34
CA GLN A 316 -2.55 8.75 23.79
C GLN A 316 -3.14 7.54 23.04
N PRO A 317 -2.34 6.79 22.26
CA PRO A 317 -2.85 5.61 21.59
C PRO A 317 -3.19 4.52 22.61
N THR A 318 -4.39 3.95 22.46
CA THR A 318 -4.90 2.86 23.30
C THR A 318 -5.18 1.66 22.41
N PRO A 319 -4.58 0.48 22.66
CA PRO A 319 -4.83 -0.73 21.89
C PRO A 319 -6.32 -1.09 21.78
N VAL A 320 -6.77 -1.41 20.58
CA VAL A 320 -8.09 -1.99 20.31
C VAL A 320 -8.02 -3.50 20.58
N ALA A 321 -8.73 -3.94 21.62
CA ALA A 321 -8.74 -5.34 22.01
C ALA A 321 -9.80 -6.14 21.22
N PRO A 322 -9.52 -7.42 20.83
CA PRO A 322 -8.25 -8.12 21.06
C PRO A 322 -7.25 -7.98 19.90
N ASP A 323 -7.57 -7.20 18.87
CA ASP A 323 -6.85 -7.16 17.58
C ASP A 323 -5.37 -6.80 17.75
N PHE A 324 -5.07 -5.77 18.55
CA PHE A 324 -3.69 -5.37 18.82
C PHE A 324 -2.85 -6.52 19.41
N GLU A 325 -3.39 -7.20 20.43
CA GLU A 325 -2.66 -8.30 21.07
C GLU A 325 -2.59 -9.55 20.19
N ASN A 326 -3.61 -9.80 19.35
CA ASN A 326 -3.58 -10.87 18.35
C ASN A 326 -2.46 -10.65 17.34
N LEU A 327 -2.32 -9.43 16.79
CA LEU A 327 -1.23 -9.09 15.88
C LEU A 327 0.13 -9.25 16.55
N LYS A 328 0.26 -8.71 17.76
CA LYS A 328 1.49 -8.82 18.57
C LYS A 328 1.90 -10.27 18.76
N ALA A 329 0.94 -11.14 19.09
CA ALA A 329 1.18 -12.56 19.28
C ALA A 329 1.59 -13.27 17.97
N GLN A 330 1.04 -12.88 16.81
CA GLN A 330 1.45 -13.43 15.53
C GLN A 330 2.87 -12.96 15.15
N TRP A 331 3.14 -11.68 15.25
CA TRP A 331 4.47 -11.14 14.90
C TRP A 331 5.59 -11.58 15.85
N ALA A 332 5.27 -11.90 17.10
CA ALA A 332 6.22 -12.50 18.03
C ALA A 332 6.68 -13.91 17.62
N LYS A 333 5.88 -14.63 16.82
CA LYS A 333 6.20 -15.97 16.30
C LYS A 333 7.03 -15.93 15.02
N VAL A 334 7.15 -14.76 14.37
CA VAL A 334 7.91 -14.62 13.13
C VAL A 334 9.38 -14.81 13.39
N THR A 335 9.93 -15.88 12.87
CA THR A 335 11.35 -16.24 12.98
C THR A 335 12.08 -16.15 11.65
N ALA A 336 11.46 -15.52 10.64
CA ALA A 336 12.04 -15.39 9.31
C ALA A 336 13.43 -14.71 9.41
N ALA A 337 14.46 -15.48 9.20
CA ALA A 337 15.82 -14.99 9.08
C ALA A 337 16.04 -14.61 7.62
N GLY A 338 16.34 -13.34 7.37
CA GLY A 338 16.74 -12.88 6.03
C GLY A 338 18.12 -13.45 5.67
N ILE A 339 18.44 -13.39 4.39
CA ILE A 339 19.76 -13.74 3.85
C ILE A 339 20.66 -12.51 3.78
N MET A 340 21.98 -12.72 3.68
CA MET A 340 22.89 -11.63 3.35
C MET A 340 22.90 -11.37 1.85
N ARG A 341 23.02 -10.10 1.45
CA ARG A 341 23.12 -9.73 0.02
C ARG A 341 24.28 -10.41 -0.67
N ALA A 342 25.39 -10.63 0.05
CA ALA A 342 26.57 -11.32 -0.48
C ALA A 342 26.29 -12.80 -0.84
N ASP A 343 25.30 -13.41 -0.18
CA ASP A 343 24.89 -14.80 -0.39
C ASP A 343 23.70 -14.91 -1.35
N TYR A 344 23.14 -13.76 -1.79
CA TYR A 344 21.99 -13.71 -2.67
C TYR A 344 22.42 -13.57 -4.13
N THR A 345 22.05 -14.54 -4.94
CA THR A 345 22.22 -14.49 -6.38
C THR A 345 20.84 -14.57 -7.04
N PRO A 346 20.38 -13.53 -7.75
CA PRO A 346 19.03 -13.50 -8.35
C PRO A 346 18.92 -14.35 -9.64
N THR A 347 19.54 -15.54 -9.66
CA THR A 347 19.58 -16.42 -10.87
C THR A 347 18.25 -17.09 -11.19
N ALA A 348 17.36 -17.19 -10.22
CA ALA A 348 16.03 -17.78 -10.40
C ALA A 348 14.97 -16.76 -10.87
N ILE A 349 15.34 -15.47 -10.97
CA ILE A 349 14.42 -14.41 -11.35
C ILE A 349 14.14 -14.50 -12.83
N SER A 350 12.85 -14.51 -13.20
CA SER A 350 12.40 -14.58 -14.60
C SER A 350 11.99 -13.20 -15.10
N THR A 351 12.53 -12.80 -16.25
CA THR A 351 11.94 -11.70 -17.01
C THR A 351 10.50 -12.05 -17.35
N ARG A 352 9.57 -11.14 -17.04
CA ARG A 352 8.15 -11.34 -17.33
C ARG A 352 7.84 -11.02 -18.78
N GLU A 353 7.03 -11.86 -19.41
CA GLU A 353 6.48 -11.55 -20.73
C GLU A 353 5.47 -10.41 -20.60
N CYS A 354 5.56 -9.44 -21.52
CA CYS A 354 4.60 -8.36 -21.57
C CYS A 354 3.22 -8.89 -21.98
N PRO A 355 2.15 -8.51 -21.26
CA PRO A 355 0.81 -9.02 -21.56
C PRO A 355 0.31 -8.53 -22.92
N THR A 356 -0.56 -9.34 -23.52
CA THR A 356 -1.31 -8.98 -24.71
C THR A 356 -2.74 -8.57 -24.32
N ALA A 357 -3.26 -7.55 -24.99
CA ALA A 357 -4.64 -7.12 -24.77
C ALA A 357 -5.64 -8.23 -25.11
N THR A 358 -6.62 -8.42 -24.25
CA THR A 358 -7.70 -9.40 -24.40
C THR A 358 -9.06 -8.73 -24.28
N PRO A 359 -10.00 -8.93 -25.22
CA PRO A 359 -11.34 -8.34 -25.13
C PRO A 359 -12.05 -8.73 -23.83
N GLY A 360 -12.57 -7.73 -23.11
CA GLY A 360 -13.30 -7.93 -21.84
C GLY A 360 -12.42 -8.21 -20.62
N GLY A 361 -11.09 -8.28 -20.81
CA GLY A 361 -10.09 -8.45 -19.75
C GLY A 361 -9.08 -7.32 -19.74
N TRP A 362 -7.80 -7.65 -19.77
CA TRP A 362 -6.71 -6.69 -19.88
C TRP A 362 -6.68 -6.01 -21.26
N LEU A 363 -6.65 -4.66 -21.33
CA LEU A 363 -6.84 -3.93 -22.60
C LEU A 363 -5.57 -3.30 -23.18
N VAL A 364 -4.40 -3.55 -22.60
CA VAL A 364 -3.14 -2.91 -22.99
C VAL A 364 -2.15 -3.95 -23.52
N ASN A 365 -1.59 -3.69 -24.70
CA ASN A 365 -0.46 -4.48 -25.19
C ASN A 365 0.84 -4.03 -24.53
N GLY A 366 1.71 -4.97 -24.21
CA GLY A 366 2.97 -4.68 -23.53
C GLY A 366 3.99 -3.88 -24.34
N ASN A 367 3.80 -3.75 -25.66
CA ASN A 367 4.65 -2.96 -26.56
C ASN A 367 4.15 -1.53 -26.82
N VAL A 368 3.11 -1.09 -26.11
CA VAL A 368 2.62 0.30 -26.20
C VAL A 368 3.71 1.24 -25.68
N ALA A 369 4.00 2.29 -26.47
CA ALA A 369 4.91 3.33 -26.03
C ALA A 369 4.40 4.01 -24.75
N LEU A 370 5.27 4.18 -23.78
CA LEU A 370 4.91 4.85 -22.54
C LEU A 370 4.69 6.35 -22.79
N PRO A 371 3.66 6.97 -22.19
CA PRO A 371 3.45 8.39 -22.32
C PRO A 371 4.65 9.19 -21.78
N ALA A 372 4.90 10.34 -22.37
CA ALA A 372 5.81 11.34 -21.85
C ALA A 372 5.07 12.31 -20.89
N VAL A 373 5.82 13.06 -20.10
CA VAL A 373 5.26 14.15 -19.30
C VAL A 373 4.58 15.17 -20.22
N GLY A 374 3.34 15.48 -19.95
CA GLY A 374 2.50 16.35 -20.78
C GLY A 374 1.50 15.60 -21.68
N ASP A 375 1.70 14.29 -21.87
CA ASP A 375 0.79 13.49 -22.66
C ASP A 375 -0.54 13.26 -21.96
N THR A 376 -1.60 13.34 -22.75
CA THR A 376 -2.96 13.00 -22.35
C THR A 376 -3.54 12.01 -23.34
N PHE A 377 -4.29 11.04 -22.84
CA PHE A 377 -5.02 10.12 -23.71
C PHE A 377 -6.43 10.66 -23.94
N THR A 378 -6.70 11.12 -25.17
CA THR A 378 -8.00 11.66 -25.57
C THR A 378 -8.93 10.64 -26.22
N GLY A 379 -8.47 9.41 -26.41
CA GLY A 379 -9.27 8.29 -26.88
C GLY A 379 -10.17 7.81 -25.75
N GLY A 380 -11.46 8.10 -25.80
CA GLY A 380 -12.42 7.44 -24.93
C GLY A 380 -12.33 5.91 -25.12
N PHE A 381 -12.58 5.16 -24.04
CA PHE A 381 -12.75 3.72 -24.08
C PHE A 381 -13.69 3.35 -25.23
N GLN A 382 -13.16 2.78 -26.30
CA GLN A 382 -13.95 2.09 -27.32
C GLN A 382 -14.11 0.65 -26.78
N PRO A 383 -15.26 0.25 -26.25
CA PRO A 383 -15.49 -1.14 -25.96
C PRO A 383 -15.27 -1.91 -27.27
N ALA A 384 -14.44 -2.95 -27.23
CA ALA A 384 -14.26 -3.83 -28.37
C ALA A 384 -15.65 -4.21 -28.89
N PRO A 385 -15.91 -4.17 -30.22
CA PRO A 385 -17.23 -4.46 -30.75
C PRO A 385 -17.65 -5.82 -30.21
N ARG A 386 -18.82 -5.89 -29.56
CA ARG A 386 -19.41 -7.16 -29.17
C ARG A 386 -19.58 -7.98 -30.44
N THR A 387 -18.74 -8.97 -30.62
CA THR A 387 -19.02 -10.02 -31.60
C THR A 387 -20.26 -10.75 -31.08
N THR A 388 -21.40 -10.46 -31.64
CA THR A 388 -22.61 -11.24 -31.43
C THR A 388 -22.29 -12.67 -31.85
N PRO A 389 -22.46 -13.68 -30.99
CA PRO A 389 -22.33 -15.05 -31.42
C PRO A 389 -23.48 -15.36 -32.37
N THR A 390 -23.22 -15.44 -33.66
CA THR A 390 -24.09 -16.09 -34.61
C THR A 390 -23.88 -17.60 -34.45
N GLY A 391 -24.73 -18.25 -33.68
CA GLY A 391 -24.67 -19.69 -33.47
C GLY A 391 -25.98 -20.23 -32.96
N SER A 392 -26.79 -20.76 -33.90
CA SER A 392 -27.97 -21.56 -33.62
C SER A 392 -27.62 -22.78 -32.77
N GLY A 393 -28.36 -22.96 -31.67
CA GLY A 393 -28.29 -24.19 -30.89
C GLY A 393 -29.40 -24.17 -29.83
N LEU A 394 -30.56 -24.79 -30.15
CA LEU A 394 -31.60 -25.06 -29.18
C LEU A 394 -31.07 -25.96 -28.04
N GLY A 395 -31.10 -25.45 -26.83
CA GLY A 395 -30.94 -26.25 -25.62
C GLY A 395 -31.93 -25.75 -24.57
N THR A 396 -32.87 -26.59 -24.23
CA THR A 396 -33.96 -26.37 -23.29
C THR A 396 -33.47 -26.00 -21.90
N ARG A 397 -33.95 -24.86 -21.41
CA ARG A 397 -33.69 -24.30 -20.09
C ARG A 397 -34.78 -24.80 -19.11
N ALA A 398 -34.37 -25.42 -18.02
CA ALA A 398 -35.24 -25.67 -16.88
C ALA A 398 -35.38 -24.41 -16.05
N GLU A 399 -36.63 -24.06 -15.80
CA GLU A 399 -37.08 -22.89 -15.04
C GLU A 399 -37.07 -23.22 -13.54
N ALA A 400 -36.54 -22.31 -12.71
CA ALA A 400 -36.74 -22.34 -11.26
C ALA A 400 -37.46 -21.05 -10.83
N PRO A 401 -38.35 -21.12 -9.80
CA PRO A 401 -39.39 -20.12 -9.59
C PRO A 401 -38.93 -18.90 -8.80
N ALA A 402 -39.56 -17.76 -9.12
CA ALA A 402 -39.41 -16.48 -8.46
C ALA A 402 -40.20 -16.42 -7.13
N PRO A 403 -39.77 -15.64 -6.15
CA PRO A 403 -40.63 -15.20 -5.06
C PRO A 403 -41.26 -13.84 -5.36
N SER A 404 -42.52 -13.76 -5.04
CA SER A 404 -43.45 -12.65 -5.21
C SER A 404 -43.22 -11.49 -4.22
N GLY A 405 -43.49 -10.34 -4.69
CA GLY A 405 -43.60 -8.97 -4.33
C GLY A 405 -44.37 -8.50 -3.09
N SER A 406 -44.16 -7.23 -2.82
CA SER A 406 -45.17 -6.24 -2.40
C SER A 406 -44.51 -4.86 -2.47
N LYS A 407 -44.99 -4.03 -3.22
CA LYS A 407 -45.84 -2.83 -3.35
C LYS A 407 -45.49 -1.64 -2.44
N ASP A 408 -45.20 -0.55 -3.16
CA ASP A 408 -45.66 0.81 -3.05
C ASP A 408 -45.34 1.66 -1.81
N ALA A 409 -44.63 2.79 -2.04
CA ALA A 409 -45.10 4.12 -1.74
C ALA A 409 -44.27 5.21 -2.47
N GLU A 410 -44.96 6.00 -3.27
CA GLU A 410 -44.50 7.22 -3.89
C GLU A 410 -44.32 8.36 -2.86
N GLY A 411 -43.42 9.30 -3.18
CA GLY A 411 -43.31 10.56 -2.45
C GLY A 411 -42.33 11.51 -3.10
N SER A 412 -42.90 12.47 -3.80
CA SER A 412 -42.32 13.54 -4.61
C SER A 412 -41.37 14.52 -3.90
N ALA A 413 -40.44 15.00 -4.70
CA ALA A 413 -40.11 16.41 -4.98
C ALA A 413 -39.04 17.13 -4.13
N SER A 414 -38.16 17.68 -4.88
CA SER A 414 -37.54 19.00 -5.00
C SER A 414 -36.10 19.15 -4.47
N SER A 415 -35.26 19.39 -5.48
CA SER A 415 -34.20 20.39 -5.63
C SER A 415 -33.56 20.98 -4.36
N GLU A 416 -32.25 20.89 -4.23
CA GLU A 416 -31.31 22.00 -4.37
C GLU A 416 -29.87 21.53 -4.02
N ARG A 417 -28.99 21.81 -5.00
CA ARG A 417 -27.61 22.25 -4.95
C ARG A 417 -26.52 21.37 -4.28
N GLU A 418 -25.74 20.82 -5.19
CA GLU A 418 -24.28 20.91 -5.29
C GLU A 418 -23.54 21.55 -4.11
N ILE A 419 -22.58 20.82 -3.68
CA ILE A 419 -21.25 21.03 -3.15
C ILE A 419 -21.05 20.05 -1.96
N MET A 420 -20.44 18.93 -2.25
CA MET A 420 -19.46 18.19 -1.47
C MET A 420 -19.21 16.82 -2.14
N GLY A 421 -18.45 16.84 -3.16
CA GLY A 421 -17.83 15.65 -3.68
C GLY A 421 -16.40 15.59 -3.16
N MET A 422 -15.96 14.40 -2.79
CA MET A 422 -14.61 13.86 -2.74
C MET A 422 -14.17 13.25 -1.40
N GLY A 423 -15.09 12.68 -0.65
CA GLY A 423 -14.69 11.86 0.51
C GLY A 423 -15.13 10.39 0.41
N TYR A 424 -15.76 9.97 -0.68
CA TYR A 424 -16.44 8.65 -0.73
C TYR A 424 -15.84 7.63 -1.71
N ALA A 425 -14.77 7.95 -2.40
CA ALA A 425 -14.19 7.02 -3.38
C ALA A 425 -13.50 5.79 -2.74
N LEU A 426 -13.02 5.89 -1.52
CA LEU A 426 -12.36 4.77 -0.81
C LEU A 426 -13.34 3.79 -0.15
N VAL A 427 -14.55 4.24 0.20
CA VAL A 427 -15.56 3.38 0.87
C VAL A 427 -16.43 2.61 -0.14
N ALA A 428 -16.60 3.12 -1.37
CA ALA A 428 -17.47 2.50 -2.36
C ALA A 428 -16.90 1.21 -2.99
N VAL A 429 -15.59 1.02 -2.99
CA VAL A 429 -14.95 -0.19 -3.54
C VAL A 429 -15.06 -1.38 -2.59
N MET A 430 -15.13 -1.15 -1.27
CA MET A 430 -15.27 -2.24 -0.29
C MET A 430 -16.68 -2.84 -0.21
N LEU A 431 -17.72 -2.11 -0.62
CA LEU A 431 -19.12 -2.61 -0.58
C LEU A 431 -19.53 -3.44 -1.80
N ALA A 432 -18.77 -3.43 -2.88
CA ALA A 432 -19.07 -4.21 -4.08
C ALA A 432 -18.72 -5.70 -3.96
N PHE A 433 -17.91 -6.11 -2.99
CA PHE A 433 -17.47 -7.51 -2.82
C PHE A 433 -18.40 -8.38 -1.96
N VAL A 434 -19.39 -7.80 -1.29
CA VAL A 434 -20.31 -8.58 -0.41
C VAL A 434 -21.53 -9.15 -1.15
N ILE A 435 -21.73 -8.86 -2.45
CA ILE A 435 -22.96 -9.26 -3.18
C ILE A 435 -22.74 -10.45 -4.15
N PHE A 436 -21.52 -10.96 -4.33
CA PHE A 436 -21.27 -12.13 -5.19
C PHE A 436 -20.27 -13.11 -4.52
N ALA A 437 -20.71 -13.74 -3.43
CA ALA A 437 -20.18 -15.02 -2.95
C ALA A 437 -21.34 -15.93 -2.60
#